data_ffe52bca5b6169533182812e6858fa03
#
_entry.id   ffe52bca5b6169533182812e6858fa03
#
_cell.length_a   1.000
_cell.length_b   1.000
_cell.length_c   1.000
_cell.angle_alpha   90.00
_cell.angle_beta   90.00
_cell.angle_gamma   90.00
#
_symmetry.space_group_name_H-M   'P 1'
#
loop_
_entity.id
_entity.type
_entity.pdbx_description
1 polymer ?
#
loop_
_entity_poly.entity_id
_entity_poly.type
_entity_poly.pdbx_seq_one_letter_code
_entity_poly.pdbx_strand_id
1 'polypeptide(L)'
;RDMGVKAIKVDFFGGDKQETMRLYEDILSDAADYGLDVIFHGCTLPRGWERMYPNYVGSEAVLASENLVFEQKFCDMEAFHATLHPFIRNAAGIMEYGGTVLNHRLNRGNDGGTERRTGDAFQLATAVLFQNPVQNFALAPNNLTDAPSDAISFMKDVPTTWDDVKFIDGYPGRYAVVARRSGNKWYIAGVNATAKPLKLTLDLKPLGLTSDTIRMLADRNGKELKATDVKIKQGEVKVVIEPDGGVVLTATM
;
A
#
# COMPACT_ATOMS: atom_id res chain seq x y z
N ARG A 1 1.93 -21.65 18.54
CA ARG A 1 0.85 -21.13 19.39
C ARG A 1 1.34 -20.93 20.83
N ASP A 2 1.84 -21.95 21.46
CA ASP A 2 2.26 -21.92 22.87
C ASP A 2 3.40 -20.93 23.16
N MET A 3 4.25 -20.68 22.17
CA MET A 3 5.29 -19.64 22.22
C MET A 3 4.77 -18.21 22.02
N GLY A 4 3.46 -18.01 21.89
CA GLY A 4 2.84 -16.70 21.65
C GLY A 4 2.75 -16.28 20.17
N VAL A 5 3.11 -17.15 19.23
CA VAL A 5 2.95 -16.88 17.78
C VAL A 5 1.47 -16.73 17.46
N LYS A 6 1.12 -15.70 16.68
CA LYS A 6 -0.25 -15.38 16.26
C LYS A 6 -0.49 -15.59 14.77
N ALA A 7 0.55 -15.43 13.97
CA ALA A 7 0.48 -15.60 12.52
C ALA A 7 1.74 -16.29 12.01
N ILE A 8 1.61 -16.95 10.87
CA ILE A 8 2.72 -17.53 10.12
C ILE A 8 2.72 -16.99 8.70
N LYS A 9 3.90 -16.75 8.14
CA LYS A 9 4.09 -16.41 6.73
C LYS A 9 4.71 -17.62 6.05
N VAL A 10 3.94 -18.27 5.17
CA VAL A 10 4.33 -19.50 4.47
C VAL A 10 4.72 -19.15 3.05
N ASP A 11 5.92 -19.60 2.64
CA ASP A 11 6.57 -19.15 1.40
C ASP A 11 6.94 -20.34 0.49
N PHE A 12 7.31 -20.00 -0.76
CA PHE A 12 7.85 -20.93 -1.77
C PHE A 12 6.87 -22.00 -2.28
N PHE A 13 5.70 -21.58 -2.72
CA PHE A 13 4.75 -22.48 -3.35
C PHE A 13 5.12 -22.79 -4.82
N GLY A 14 4.98 -24.05 -5.20
CA GLY A 14 5.35 -24.57 -6.53
C GLY A 14 4.33 -24.35 -7.64
N GLY A 15 3.64 -23.21 -7.68
CA GLY A 15 2.65 -22.88 -8.72
C GLY A 15 1.20 -23.19 -8.30
N ASP A 16 0.34 -23.54 -9.28
CA ASP A 16 -1.10 -23.68 -9.10
C ASP A 16 -1.66 -25.07 -9.51
N LYS A 17 -0.83 -26.10 -9.42
CA LYS A 17 -1.27 -27.46 -9.62
C LYS A 17 -2.24 -27.89 -8.52
N GLN A 18 -3.08 -28.89 -8.80
CA GLN A 18 -4.08 -29.38 -7.86
C GLN A 18 -3.49 -29.72 -6.48
N GLU A 19 -2.33 -30.34 -6.44
CA GLU A 19 -1.63 -30.70 -5.19
C GLU A 19 -1.26 -29.45 -4.39
N THR A 20 -0.74 -28.42 -5.05
CA THR A 20 -0.40 -27.14 -4.42
C THR A 20 -1.67 -26.42 -3.93
N MET A 21 -2.76 -26.48 -4.71
CA MET A 21 -4.03 -25.87 -4.29
C MET A 21 -4.61 -26.55 -3.03
N ARG A 22 -4.53 -27.87 -2.93
CA ARG A 22 -4.90 -28.59 -1.71
C ARG A 22 -4.02 -28.21 -0.53
N LEU A 23 -2.71 -28.07 -0.75
CA LEU A 23 -1.77 -27.66 0.29
C LEU A 23 -2.12 -26.29 0.90
N TYR A 24 -2.57 -25.32 0.09
CA TYR A 24 -3.07 -24.03 0.60
C TYR A 24 -4.24 -24.23 1.58
N GLU A 25 -5.21 -25.05 1.20
CA GLU A 25 -6.40 -25.32 2.02
C GLU A 25 -6.06 -26.11 3.29
N ASP A 26 -5.20 -27.10 3.19
CA ASP A 26 -4.72 -27.88 4.33
C ASP A 26 -4.00 -26.99 5.35
N ILE A 27 -3.09 -26.10 4.88
CA ILE A 27 -2.38 -25.14 5.75
C ILE A 27 -3.37 -24.21 6.44
N LEU A 28 -4.36 -23.67 5.70
CA LEU A 28 -5.36 -22.76 6.28
C LEU A 28 -6.22 -23.47 7.34
N SER A 29 -6.66 -24.69 7.04
CA SER A 29 -7.44 -25.51 7.97
C SER A 29 -6.67 -25.84 9.24
N ASP A 30 -5.46 -26.37 9.09
CA ASP A 30 -4.61 -26.74 10.23
C ASP A 30 -4.26 -25.51 11.08
N ALA A 31 -3.88 -24.39 10.45
CA ALA A 31 -3.59 -23.15 11.17
C ALA A 31 -4.80 -22.61 11.93
N ALA A 32 -6.02 -22.76 11.37
CA ALA A 32 -7.26 -22.36 12.05
C ALA A 32 -7.49 -23.18 13.34
N ASP A 33 -7.24 -24.48 13.31
CA ASP A 33 -7.36 -25.36 14.48
C ASP A 33 -6.41 -24.93 15.64
N TYR A 34 -5.26 -24.36 15.28
CA TYR A 34 -4.33 -23.80 16.26
C TYR A 34 -4.58 -22.30 16.57
N GLY A 35 -5.58 -21.66 15.93
CA GLY A 35 -5.85 -20.24 16.09
C GLY A 35 -4.70 -19.37 15.61
N LEU A 36 -4.12 -19.68 14.46
CA LEU A 36 -3.05 -18.94 13.81
C LEU A 36 -3.56 -18.31 12.51
N ASP A 37 -3.21 -17.06 12.29
CA ASP A 37 -3.42 -16.39 11.01
C ASP A 37 -2.34 -16.83 10.01
N VAL A 38 -2.67 -16.77 8.71
CA VAL A 38 -1.79 -17.20 7.63
C VAL A 38 -1.63 -16.11 6.58
N ILE A 39 -0.38 -15.85 6.21
CA ILE A 39 0.02 -15.04 5.06
C ILE A 39 0.76 -15.95 4.09
N PHE A 40 0.34 -15.98 2.83
CA PHE A 40 1.06 -16.71 1.78
C PHE A 40 2.02 -15.79 1.03
N HIS A 41 3.23 -16.28 0.77
CA HIS A 41 4.27 -15.60 0.01
C HIS A 41 4.85 -16.53 -1.06
N GLY A 42 5.45 -16.00 -2.13
CA GLY A 42 5.86 -16.84 -3.26
C GLY A 42 4.72 -17.75 -3.76
N CYS A 43 3.53 -17.18 -3.93
CA CYS A 43 2.27 -17.92 -4.00
C CYS A 43 1.45 -17.59 -5.26
N THR A 44 0.37 -18.34 -5.50
CA THR A 44 -0.60 -18.03 -6.56
C THR A 44 -1.58 -16.94 -6.16
N LEU A 45 -2.34 -16.43 -7.13
CA LEU A 45 -3.42 -15.47 -6.90
C LEU A 45 -4.46 -16.03 -5.92
N PRO A 46 -5.08 -15.16 -5.07
CA PRO A 46 -6.19 -15.55 -4.20
C PRO A 46 -7.32 -16.23 -4.98
N ARG A 47 -7.91 -17.26 -4.38
CA ARG A 47 -9.00 -18.05 -4.95
C ARG A 47 -10.31 -17.93 -4.16
N GLY A 48 -10.47 -16.86 -3.38
CA GLY A 48 -11.63 -16.65 -2.52
C GLY A 48 -11.51 -17.31 -1.15
N TRP A 49 -10.30 -17.69 -0.75
CA TRP A 49 -10.04 -18.34 0.55
C TRP A 49 -10.47 -17.48 1.74
N GLU A 50 -10.43 -16.15 1.61
CA GLU A 50 -10.92 -15.21 2.62
C GLU A 50 -12.40 -15.37 2.96
N ARG A 51 -13.18 -16.04 2.12
CA ARG A 51 -14.60 -16.38 2.37
C ARG A 51 -14.80 -17.71 3.08
N MET A 52 -13.78 -18.57 3.04
CA MET A 52 -13.81 -19.91 3.62
C MET A 52 -13.02 -19.97 4.92
N TYR A 53 -11.90 -19.29 4.97
CA TYR A 53 -10.91 -19.33 6.04
C TYR A 53 -10.67 -17.94 6.59
N PRO A 54 -11.30 -17.54 7.74
CA PRO A 54 -11.14 -16.21 8.31
C PRO A 54 -9.71 -15.91 8.80
N ASN A 55 -8.90 -16.95 8.99
CA ASN A 55 -7.49 -16.85 9.34
C ASN A 55 -6.56 -16.63 8.12
N TYR A 56 -7.09 -16.58 6.90
CA TYR A 56 -6.33 -16.14 5.73
C TYR A 56 -6.28 -14.60 5.72
N VAL A 57 -5.14 -14.02 6.06
CA VAL A 57 -4.99 -12.57 6.27
C VAL A 57 -4.05 -11.88 5.29
N GLY A 58 -3.52 -12.60 4.32
CA GLY A 58 -2.69 -11.99 3.28
C GLY A 58 -2.12 -12.99 2.29
N SER A 59 -1.83 -12.52 1.09
CA SER A 59 -0.94 -13.20 0.15
C SER A 59 -0.29 -12.21 -0.79
N GLU A 60 0.92 -12.54 -1.23
CA GLU A 60 1.70 -11.69 -2.13
C GLU A 60 1.16 -11.80 -3.57
N ALA A 61 1.55 -12.82 -4.31
CA ALA A 61 1.24 -13.06 -5.73
C ALA A 61 1.36 -11.81 -6.61
N VAL A 62 2.42 -11.01 -6.41
CA VAL A 62 2.67 -9.72 -7.04
C VAL A 62 4.16 -9.41 -6.96
N LEU A 63 4.69 -8.54 -7.81
CA LEU A 63 6.00 -7.93 -7.58
C LEU A 63 5.87 -6.94 -6.41
N ALA A 64 6.15 -7.43 -5.21
CA ALA A 64 6.05 -6.68 -3.97
C ALA A 64 7.31 -5.83 -3.71
N SER A 65 7.32 -5.05 -2.64
CA SER A 65 8.43 -4.15 -2.33
C SER A 65 9.76 -4.87 -2.09
N GLU A 66 9.75 -6.14 -1.68
CA GLU A 66 11.00 -6.90 -1.51
C GLU A 66 11.79 -7.02 -2.83
N ASN A 67 11.11 -7.04 -3.99
CA ASN A 67 11.78 -7.10 -5.29
C ASN A 67 12.68 -5.88 -5.53
N LEU A 68 12.38 -4.75 -4.90
CA LEU A 68 13.16 -3.52 -5.03
C LEU A 68 14.61 -3.68 -4.56
N VAL A 69 14.88 -4.58 -3.59
CA VAL A 69 16.24 -4.81 -3.07
C VAL A 69 17.05 -5.76 -3.95
N PHE A 70 16.43 -6.52 -4.84
CA PHE A 70 17.12 -7.53 -5.65
C PHE A 70 17.81 -6.93 -6.86
N GLU A 71 17.10 -6.14 -7.65
CA GLU A 71 17.63 -5.56 -8.88
C GLU A 71 17.08 -4.15 -9.15
N GLN A 72 17.91 -3.27 -9.70
CA GLN A 72 17.52 -1.88 -10.00
C GLN A 72 16.31 -1.77 -10.92
N LYS A 73 16.14 -2.71 -11.86
CA LYS A 73 14.98 -2.72 -12.78
C LYS A 73 13.62 -2.72 -12.03
N PHE A 74 13.54 -3.34 -10.85
CA PHE A 74 12.31 -3.36 -10.08
C PHE A 74 12.01 -1.98 -9.48
N CYS A 75 13.04 -1.26 -9.03
CA CYS A 75 12.88 0.14 -8.62
C CYS A 75 12.44 1.03 -9.79
N ASP A 76 13.02 0.82 -10.97
CA ASP A 76 12.72 1.60 -12.18
C ASP A 76 11.29 1.36 -12.69
N MET A 77 10.67 0.23 -12.34
CA MET A 77 9.32 -0.17 -12.75
C MET A 77 8.28 -0.03 -11.62
N GLU A 78 8.67 0.31 -10.41
CA GLU A 78 7.79 0.31 -9.24
C GLU A 78 6.53 1.17 -9.44
N ALA A 79 6.69 2.41 -9.94
CA ALA A 79 5.57 3.31 -10.14
C ALA A 79 4.55 2.74 -11.15
N PHE A 80 5.03 2.15 -12.24
CA PHE A 80 4.16 1.50 -13.23
C PHE A 80 3.38 0.35 -12.59
N HIS A 81 4.05 -0.57 -11.88
CA HIS A 81 3.41 -1.70 -11.23
C HIS A 81 2.40 -1.26 -10.17
N ALA A 82 2.76 -0.28 -9.33
CA ALA A 82 1.89 0.24 -8.30
C ALA A 82 0.57 0.83 -8.84
N THR A 83 0.60 1.39 -10.06
CA THR A 83 -0.62 1.88 -10.73
C THR A 83 -1.43 0.78 -11.43
N LEU A 84 -0.90 -0.44 -11.55
CA LEU A 84 -1.65 -1.61 -12.03
C LEU A 84 -2.34 -2.37 -10.89
N HIS A 85 -1.68 -2.48 -9.75
CA HIS A 85 -2.12 -3.35 -8.64
C HIS A 85 -3.56 -3.11 -8.17
N PRO A 86 -4.07 -1.88 -7.99
CA PRO A 86 -5.45 -1.65 -7.58
C PRO A 86 -6.49 -2.20 -8.56
N PHE A 87 -6.16 -2.22 -9.85
CA PHE A 87 -7.09 -2.62 -10.92
C PHE A 87 -7.01 -4.11 -11.26
N ILE A 88 -5.88 -4.75 -11.00
CA ILE A 88 -5.62 -6.14 -11.42
C ILE A 88 -5.48 -7.05 -10.20
N ARG A 89 -4.37 -6.93 -9.46
CA ARG A 89 -4.03 -7.87 -8.40
C ARG A 89 -4.93 -7.73 -7.17
N ASN A 90 -5.16 -6.51 -6.70
CA ASN A 90 -6.00 -6.25 -5.54
C ASN A 90 -7.50 -6.44 -5.83
N ALA A 91 -7.89 -6.39 -7.10
CA ALA A 91 -9.23 -6.75 -7.53
C ALA A 91 -9.53 -8.26 -7.37
N ALA A 92 -8.49 -9.11 -7.38
CA ALA A 92 -8.62 -10.56 -7.14
C ALA A 92 -8.74 -10.92 -5.65
N GLY A 93 -8.35 -10.03 -4.74
CA GLY A 93 -8.40 -10.25 -3.29
C GLY A 93 -7.34 -9.46 -2.53
N ILE A 94 -7.20 -9.74 -1.23
CA ILE A 94 -6.21 -9.10 -0.36
C ILE A 94 -4.79 -9.31 -0.90
N MET A 95 -3.92 -8.29 -0.70
CA MET A 95 -2.57 -8.26 -1.28
C MET A 95 -1.55 -7.76 -0.27
N GLU A 96 -0.66 -8.66 0.17
CA GLU A 96 0.50 -8.29 0.96
C GLU A 96 1.56 -7.70 0.03
N TYR A 97 1.96 -6.45 0.27
CA TYR A 97 2.89 -5.73 -0.58
C TYR A 97 4.19 -5.33 0.14
N GLY A 98 4.14 -5.08 1.44
CA GLY A 98 5.28 -4.62 2.21
C GLY A 98 5.71 -3.19 1.85
N GLY A 99 4.76 -2.28 1.66
CA GLY A 99 5.00 -0.90 1.23
C GLY A 99 5.69 -0.03 2.27
N THR A 100 5.68 1.29 2.00
CA THR A 100 6.25 2.32 2.88
C THR A 100 7.77 2.23 3.07
N VAL A 101 8.49 1.91 1.99
CA VAL A 101 9.95 1.89 1.96
C VAL A 101 10.46 3.33 1.99
N LEU A 102 11.07 3.79 3.11
CA LEU A 102 11.54 5.17 3.24
C LEU A 102 13.03 5.36 2.95
N ASN A 103 13.83 4.29 2.95
CA ASN A 103 15.22 4.39 2.50
C ASN A 103 15.30 4.74 1.01
N HIS A 104 16.21 5.63 0.65
CA HIS A 104 16.50 5.97 -0.75
C HIS A 104 17.47 4.97 -1.39
N ARG A 105 18.42 4.47 -0.60
CA ARG A 105 19.31 3.36 -0.96
C ARG A 105 18.86 2.13 -0.19
N LEU A 106 18.53 1.05 -0.92
CA LEU A 106 17.78 -0.06 -0.35
C LEU A 106 18.69 -1.10 0.30
N ASN A 107 19.46 -0.63 1.26
CA ASN A 107 20.16 -1.46 2.24
C ASN A 107 19.87 -0.95 3.66
N ARG A 108 20.35 -1.70 4.65
CA ARG A 108 20.11 -1.36 6.05
C ARG A 108 20.67 0.00 6.47
N GLY A 109 21.76 0.45 5.84
CA GLY A 109 22.44 1.71 6.15
C GLY A 109 21.92 2.90 5.37
N ASN A 110 21.03 2.71 4.38
CA ASN A 110 20.58 3.74 3.43
C ASN A 110 21.75 4.37 2.62
N ASP A 111 22.81 3.64 2.39
CA ASP A 111 24.05 4.10 1.75
C ASP A 111 24.52 3.24 0.57
N GLY A 112 23.82 2.14 0.27
CA GLY A 112 24.14 1.21 -0.80
C GLY A 112 22.93 0.42 -1.33
N GLY A 113 23.19 -0.60 -2.14
CA GLY A 113 22.14 -1.40 -2.79
C GLY A 113 21.48 -0.66 -3.96
N THR A 114 20.28 -1.07 -4.32
CA THR A 114 19.46 -0.44 -5.34
C THR A 114 18.99 0.94 -4.91
N GLU A 115 18.57 1.76 -5.85
CA GLU A 115 18.11 3.12 -5.60
C GLU A 115 16.60 3.22 -5.86
N ARG A 116 15.81 3.59 -4.84
CA ARG A 116 14.39 3.86 -4.95
C ARG A 116 14.14 5.05 -5.89
N ARG A 117 13.22 4.90 -6.85
CA ARG A 117 12.83 5.96 -7.78
C ARG A 117 11.67 6.80 -7.28
N THR A 118 10.76 6.18 -6.56
CA THR A 118 9.53 6.79 -6.07
C THR A 118 9.75 7.71 -4.87
N GLY A 119 8.83 8.63 -4.66
CA GLY A 119 8.88 9.56 -3.54
C GLY A 119 8.39 8.98 -2.21
N ASP A 120 8.58 9.71 -1.11
CA ASP A 120 8.12 9.26 0.22
C ASP A 120 6.59 9.25 0.32
N ALA A 121 5.90 10.27 -0.24
CA ALA A 121 4.43 10.27 -0.27
C ALA A 121 3.89 9.16 -1.18
N PHE A 122 4.62 8.78 -2.25
CA PHE A 122 4.29 7.59 -3.04
C PHE A 122 4.30 6.35 -2.16
N GLN A 123 5.35 6.16 -1.39
CA GLN A 123 5.49 5.02 -0.49
C GLN A 123 4.37 4.99 0.56
N LEU A 124 4.03 6.12 1.17
CA LEU A 124 2.90 6.22 2.10
C LEU A 124 1.56 5.91 1.43
N ALA A 125 1.39 6.32 0.16
CA ALA A 125 0.17 6.05 -0.59
C ALA A 125 -0.09 4.54 -0.77
N THR A 126 0.95 3.71 -0.85
CA THR A 126 0.80 2.25 -0.99
C THR A 126 0.01 1.62 0.17
N ALA A 127 0.14 2.17 1.40
CA ALA A 127 -0.59 1.70 2.57
C ALA A 127 -2.12 1.92 2.47
N VAL A 128 -2.56 2.84 1.63
CA VAL A 128 -3.99 3.11 1.39
C VAL A 128 -4.47 2.48 0.08
N LEU A 129 -3.64 2.55 -0.98
CA LEU A 129 -3.99 2.00 -2.29
C LEU A 129 -4.17 0.50 -2.25
N PHE A 130 -3.31 -0.22 -1.50
CA PHE A 130 -3.31 -1.68 -1.46
C PHE A 130 -4.03 -2.19 -0.23
N GLN A 131 -5.00 -3.07 -0.45
CA GLN A 131 -5.79 -3.63 0.64
C GLN A 131 -5.17 -4.92 1.15
N ASN A 132 -4.78 -4.90 2.41
CA ASN A 132 -4.43 -6.09 3.17
C ASN A 132 -4.76 -5.86 4.65
N PRO A 133 -5.45 -6.77 5.35
CA PRO A 133 -5.79 -6.58 6.76
C PRO A 133 -4.56 -6.61 7.69
N VAL A 134 -3.47 -7.23 7.25
CA VAL A 134 -2.17 -7.20 7.94
C VAL A 134 -1.17 -6.51 7.04
N GLN A 135 -0.69 -5.33 7.41
CA GLN A 135 0.32 -4.60 6.65
C GLN A 135 1.70 -4.72 7.30
N ASN A 136 2.66 -5.20 6.53
CA ASN A 136 4.07 -5.20 6.89
C ASN A 136 4.72 -3.95 6.28
N PHE A 137 5.05 -2.96 7.09
CA PHE A 137 5.80 -1.81 6.60
C PHE A 137 7.28 -2.15 6.46
N ALA A 138 7.85 -1.89 5.29
CA ALA A 138 9.26 -2.14 4.98
C ALA A 138 10.17 -1.05 5.57
N LEU A 139 10.04 -0.81 6.88
CA LEU A 139 10.82 0.16 7.64
C LEU A 139 12.17 -0.42 8.03
N ALA A 140 13.24 0.31 7.73
CA ALA A 140 14.56 0.02 8.28
C ALA A 140 14.71 0.72 9.66
N PRO A 141 15.54 0.19 10.58
CA PRO A 141 15.69 0.76 11.93
C PRO A 141 16.11 2.23 11.95
N ASN A 142 16.91 2.68 10.98
CA ASN A 142 17.31 4.08 10.84
C ASN A 142 16.11 5.01 10.58
N ASN A 143 15.06 4.54 9.93
CA ASN A 143 13.90 5.39 9.60
C ASN A 143 13.15 5.92 10.82
N LEU A 144 13.34 5.33 11.99
CA LEU A 144 12.79 5.88 13.23
C LEU A 144 13.44 7.22 13.64
N THR A 145 14.60 7.52 13.08
CA THR A 145 15.40 8.72 13.40
C THR A 145 15.64 9.64 12.20
N ASP A 146 15.73 9.11 10.98
CA ASP A 146 16.11 9.86 9.78
C ASP A 146 14.94 10.12 8.82
N ALA A 147 13.84 9.38 8.94
CA ALA A 147 12.68 9.62 8.10
C ALA A 147 11.87 10.85 8.55
N PRO A 148 11.11 11.50 7.63
CA PRO A 148 10.24 12.59 7.99
C PRO A 148 9.24 12.21 9.09
N SER A 149 9.12 13.05 10.13
CA SER A 149 8.23 12.77 11.27
C SER A 149 6.75 12.64 10.86
N ASP A 150 6.31 13.39 9.82
CA ASP A 150 4.96 13.27 9.26
C ASP A 150 4.74 11.89 8.62
N ALA A 151 5.77 11.28 8.01
CA ALA A 151 5.67 9.93 7.46
C ALA A 151 5.48 8.88 8.57
N ILE A 152 6.30 8.95 9.61
CA ILE A 152 6.19 8.04 10.76
C ILE A 152 4.85 8.22 11.48
N SER A 153 4.39 9.46 11.65
CA SER A 153 3.06 9.72 12.25
C SER A 153 1.94 9.13 11.42
N PHE A 154 1.98 9.30 10.08
CA PHE A 154 1.00 8.70 9.19
C PHE A 154 0.97 7.17 9.30
N MET A 155 2.15 6.53 9.31
CA MET A 155 2.26 5.07 9.42
C MET A 155 1.74 4.51 10.74
N LYS A 156 1.79 5.28 11.83
CA LYS A 156 1.18 4.90 13.11
C LYS A 156 -0.34 5.00 13.10
N ASP A 157 -0.89 5.89 12.27
CA ASP A 157 -2.31 6.24 12.27
C ASP A 157 -3.11 5.55 11.16
N VAL A 158 -2.46 5.13 10.08
CA VAL A 158 -3.15 4.52 8.94
C VAL A 158 -3.73 3.16 9.32
N PRO A 159 -5.05 2.95 9.15
CA PRO A 159 -5.68 1.66 9.45
C PRO A 159 -5.36 0.62 8.37
N THR A 160 -5.55 -0.65 8.71
CA THR A 160 -5.37 -1.78 7.80
C THR A 160 -6.68 -2.37 7.30
N THR A 161 -7.80 -2.02 7.96
CA THR A 161 -9.15 -2.44 7.58
C THR A 161 -10.02 -1.21 7.30
N TRP A 162 -10.94 -1.36 6.37
CA TRP A 162 -11.68 -0.25 5.79
C TRP A 162 -13.19 -0.53 5.77
N ASP A 163 -13.99 0.47 6.13
CA ASP A 163 -15.46 0.40 6.12
C ASP A 163 -16.06 0.74 4.76
N ASP A 164 -15.34 1.54 3.96
CA ASP A 164 -15.81 1.97 2.63
C ASP A 164 -14.62 2.26 1.71
N VAL A 165 -14.84 2.14 0.40
CA VAL A 165 -13.88 2.47 -0.64
C VAL A 165 -14.57 3.24 -1.77
N LYS A 166 -13.93 4.30 -2.25
CA LYS A 166 -14.34 5.06 -3.43
C LYS A 166 -13.19 5.14 -4.41
N PHE A 167 -13.42 4.73 -5.65
CA PHE A 167 -12.54 5.07 -6.75
C PHE A 167 -12.74 6.56 -7.09
N ILE A 168 -11.67 7.34 -7.04
CA ILE A 168 -11.73 8.78 -7.29
C ILE A 168 -11.33 9.09 -8.73
N ASP A 169 -10.17 8.59 -9.18
CA ASP A 169 -9.67 8.80 -10.52
C ASP A 169 -8.55 7.80 -10.84
N GLY A 170 -8.25 7.54 -12.11
CA GLY A 170 -7.13 6.69 -12.46
C GLY A 170 -7.22 6.01 -13.81
N TYR A 171 -6.07 5.56 -14.28
CA TYR A 171 -5.94 4.72 -15.46
C TYR A 171 -4.79 3.73 -15.25
N PRO A 172 -5.01 2.41 -15.42
CA PRO A 172 -3.99 1.38 -15.20
C PRO A 172 -2.67 1.70 -15.91
N GLY A 173 -1.55 1.55 -15.21
CA GLY A 173 -0.22 1.83 -15.72
C GLY A 173 0.13 3.32 -15.86
N ARG A 174 -0.76 4.22 -15.45
CA ARG A 174 -0.50 5.67 -15.51
C ARG A 174 -0.61 6.36 -14.16
N TYR A 175 -1.73 6.21 -13.48
CA TYR A 175 -1.96 6.76 -12.15
C TYR A 175 -3.19 6.10 -11.51
N ALA A 176 -3.27 6.18 -10.20
CA ALA A 176 -4.44 5.71 -9.45
C ALA A 176 -4.69 6.63 -8.27
N VAL A 177 -5.95 6.97 -8.01
CA VAL A 177 -6.41 7.71 -6.83
C VAL A 177 -7.60 6.99 -6.23
N VAL A 178 -7.45 6.56 -4.97
CA VAL A 178 -8.48 5.82 -4.23
C VAL A 178 -8.70 6.50 -2.88
N ALA A 179 -9.94 6.55 -2.42
CA ALA A 179 -10.29 6.96 -1.07
C ALA A 179 -10.81 5.75 -0.29
N ARG A 180 -10.34 5.59 0.95
CA ARG A 180 -10.78 4.55 1.88
C ARG A 180 -11.17 5.16 3.21
N ARG A 181 -12.24 4.66 3.83
CA ARG A 181 -12.74 5.16 5.11
C ARG A 181 -12.54 4.14 6.21
N SER A 182 -12.14 4.63 7.36
CA SER A 182 -12.18 3.88 8.61
C SER A 182 -12.78 4.77 9.71
N GLY A 183 -13.87 4.31 10.32
CA GLY A 183 -14.67 5.12 11.22
C GLY A 183 -15.19 6.39 10.53
N ASN A 184 -14.89 7.54 11.08
CA ASN A 184 -15.26 8.86 10.56
C ASN A 184 -14.15 9.54 9.74
N LYS A 185 -13.04 8.83 9.43
CA LYS A 185 -11.88 9.40 8.75
C LYS A 185 -11.68 8.78 7.37
N TRP A 186 -11.54 9.64 6.37
CA TRP A 186 -11.14 9.26 5.02
C TRP A 186 -9.64 9.42 4.81
N TYR A 187 -9.08 8.48 4.10
CA TYR A 187 -7.70 8.46 3.60
C TYR A 187 -7.78 8.40 2.08
N ILE A 188 -7.28 9.42 1.41
CA ILE A 188 -7.25 9.50 -0.05
C ILE A 188 -5.81 9.38 -0.47
N ALA A 189 -5.49 8.44 -1.33
CA ALA A 189 -4.13 8.22 -1.79
C ALA A 189 -4.07 8.21 -3.31
N GLY A 190 -3.03 8.83 -3.86
CA GLY A 190 -2.78 8.87 -5.28
C GLY A 190 -1.30 8.70 -5.61
N VAL A 191 -1.02 8.01 -6.74
CA VAL A 191 0.33 7.80 -7.28
C VAL A 191 0.35 8.06 -8.78
N ASN A 192 1.49 8.52 -9.29
CA ASN A 192 1.70 8.89 -10.68
C ASN A 192 2.89 8.14 -11.26
N ALA A 193 2.66 7.32 -12.29
CA ALA A 193 3.70 6.61 -13.06
C ALA A 193 3.99 7.29 -14.41
N THR A 194 3.48 8.49 -14.65
CA THR A 194 3.77 9.22 -15.89
C THR A 194 5.03 10.08 -15.74
N ALA A 195 5.71 10.34 -16.85
CA ALA A 195 6.93 11.15 -16.88
C ALA A 195 6.70 12.66 -16.65
N LYS A 196 5.46 13.09 -16.33
CA LYS A 196 5.11 14.51 -16.13
C LYS A 196 4.29 14.69 -14.86
N PRO A 197 4.39 15.86 -14.20
CA PRO A 197 3.51 16.19 -13.10
C PRO A 197 2.03 16.10 -13.51
N LEU A 198 1.27 15.35 -12.72
CA LEU A 198 -0.16 15.13 -12.93
C LEU A 198 -0.96 16.15 -12.11
N LYS A 199 -1.69 17.02 -12.78
CA LYS A 199 -2.56 18.02 -12.14
C LYS A 199 -3.99 17.50 -12.14
N LEU A 200 -4.55 17.25 -10.97
CA LEU A 200 -5.91 16.73 -10.79
C LEU A 200 -6.76 17.69 -9.96
N THR A 201 -8.04 17.69 -10.25
CA THR A 201 -9.07 18.23 -9.38
C THR A 201 -9.90 17.06 -8.88
N LEU A 202 -9.70 16.70 -7.62
CA LEU A 202 -10.38 15.56 -7.01
C LEU A 202 -11.77 15.99 -6.54
N ASP A 203 -12.82 15.32 -7.00
CA ASP A 203 -14.18 15.48 -6.48
C ASP A 203 -14.33 14.65 -5.19
N LEU A 204 -14.43 15.35 -4.07
CA LEU A 204 -14.58 14.76 -2.75
C LEU A 204 -16.02 14.84 -2.20
N LYS A 205 -16.98 15.34 -2.98
CA LYS A 205 -18.39 15.40 -2.56
C LYS A 205 -18.96 14.05 -2.14
N PRO A 206 -18.60 12.92 -2.85
CA PRO A 206 -19.10 11.60 -2.45
C PRO A 206 -18.58 11.11 -1.09
N LEU A 207 -17.60 11.79 -0.50
CA LEU A 207 -17.02 11.42 0.78
C LEU A 207 -17.76 12.01 1.98
N GLY A 208 -18.67 12.99 1.76
CA GLY A 208 -19.45 13.58 2.84
C GLY A 208 -18.62 14.33 3.89
N LEU A 209 -17.53 14.98 3.49
CA LEU A 209 -16.64 15.69 4.40
C LEU A 209 -17.32 16.93 4.99
N THR A 210 -17.13 17.15 6.28
CA THR A 210 -17.63 18.33 6.99
C THR A 210 -16.57 19.44 7.12
N SER A 211 -15.28 19.07 7.01
CA SER A 211 -14.17 20.02 7.08
C SER A 211 -14.02 20.79 5.75
N ASP A 212 -13.67 22.06 5.84
CA ASP A 212 -13.26 22.89 4.70
C ASP A 212 -11.75 22.80 4.40
N THR A 213 -11.02 22.05 5.19
CA THR A 213 -9.58 21.81 5.05
C THR A 213 -9.24 20.32 5.12
N ILE A 214 -8.17 19.93 4.45
CA ILE A 214 -7.68 18.56 4.40
C ILE A 214 -6.16 18.55 4.58
N ARG A 215 -5.64 17.70 5.44
CA ARG A 215 -4.19 17.48 5.58
C ARG A 215 -3.69 16.71 4.37
N MET A 216 -2.64 17.20 3.74
CA MET A 216 -2.02 16.59 2.57
C MET A 216 -0.53 16.35 2.81
N LEU A 217 -0.07 15.14 2.56
CA LEU A 217 1.31 14.73 2.41
C LEU A 217 1.57 14.51 0.92
N ALA A 218 2.54 15.18 0.34
CA ALA A 218 2.85 15.08 -1.09
C ALA A 218 4.34 15.16 -1.35
N ASP A 219 4.80 14.47 -2.38
CA ASP A 219 6.17 14.62 -2.86
C ASP A 219 6.36 15.96 -3.55
N ARG A 220 7.48 16.61 -3.28
CA ARG A 220 7.89 17.89 -3.87
C ARG A 220 9.38 17.84 -4.23
N ASN A 221 9.77 18.63 -5.22
CA ASN A 221 11.18 18.84 -5.59
C ASN A 221 11.99 17.54 -5.73
N GLY A 222 11.39 16.57 -6.42
CA GLY A 222 12.04 15.31 -6.68
C GLY A 222 11.55 14.16 -5.80
N LYS A 223 11.49 14.19 -4.49
CA LYS A 223 11.03 13.06 -3.66
C LYS A 223 10.79 13.44 -2.19
N GLU A 224 11.01 14.70 -1.88
CA GLU A 224 10.90 15.20 -0.51
C GLU A 224 9.44 15.24 -0.06
N LEU A 225 9.13 14.64 1.09
CA LEU A 225 7.82 14.71 1.69
C LEU A 225 7.51 16.11 2.21
N LYS A 226 6.39 16.67 1.77
CA LYS A 226 5.87 17.93 2.29
C LYS A 226 4.46 17.77 2.83
N ALA A 227 4.25 18.21 4.06
CA ALA A 227 2.97 18.25 4.73
C ALA A 227 2.37 19.67 4.65
N THR A 228 1.12 19.77 4.20
CA THR A 228 0.38 21.04 4.07
C THR A 228 -1.11 20.83 4.38
N ASP A 229 -1.78 21.89 4.85
CA ASP A 229 -3.22 21.91 4.93
C ASP A 229 -3.78 22.62 3.69
N VAL A 230 -4.70 21.97 3.00
CA VAL A 230 -5.27 22.43 1.74
C VAL A 230 -6.76 22.68 1.91
N LYS A 231 -7.26 23.79 1.36
CA LYS A 231 -8.70 24.11 1.40
C LYS A 231 -9.49 23.27 0.41
N ILE A 232 -10.61 22.74 0.88
CA ILE A 232 -11.64 22.14 0.03
C ILE A 232 -12.53 23.29 -0.47
N LYS A 233 -12.67 23.39 -1.78
CA LYS A 233 -13.53 24.42 -2.42
C LYS A 233 -14.63 23.73 -3.18
N GLN A 234 -15.89 23.98 -2.81
CA GLN A 234 -17.08 23.37 -3.45
C GLN A 234 -17.02 21.83 -3.52
N GLY A 235 -16.40 21.20 -2.51
CA GLY A 235 -16.22 19.74 -2.46
C GLY A 235 -15.06 19.22 -3.30
N GLU A 236 -14.17 20.10 -3.79
CA GLU A 236 -13.05 19.74 -4.64
C GLU A 236 -11.72 20.16 -4.04
N VAL A 237 -10.69 19.37 -4.32
CA VAL A 237 -9.29 19.66 -3.97
C VAL A 237 -8.40 19.54 -5.21
N LYS A 238 -7.54 20.54 -5.41
CA LYS A 238 -6.52 20.50 -6.46
C LYS A 238 -5.23 19.92 -5.91
N VAL A 239 -4.73 18.88 -6.57
CA VAL A 239 -3.46 18.23 -6.24
C VAL A 239 -2.52 18.21 -7.45
N VAL A 240 -1.23 18.21 -7.17
CA VAL A 240 -0.20 17.93 -8.16
C VAL A 240 0.59 16.72 -7.66
N ILE A 241 0.66 15.67 -8.46
CA ILE A 241 1.41 14.47 -8.15
C ILE A 241 2.61 14.44 -9.10
N GLU A 242 3.82 14.56 -8.55
CA GLU A 242 5.06 14.56 -9.32
C GLU A 242 5.28 13.22 -10.04
N PRO A 243 6.13 13.17 -11.08
CA PRO A 243 6.55 11.89 -11.69
C PRO A 243 7.13 10.95 -10.63
N ASP A 244 6.74 9.68 -10.65
CA ASP A 244 7.08 8.67 -9.64
C ASP A 244 6.78 9.12 -8.21
N GLY A 245 5.91 10.11 -8.07
CA GLY A 245 5.49 10.69 -6.81
C GLY A 245 4.11 10.24 -6.37
N GLY A 246 3.78 10.61 -5.14
CA GLY A 246 2.48 10.31 -4.52
C GLY A 246 1.89 11.48 -3.75
N VAL A 247 0.67 11.27 -3.31
CA VAL A 247 -0.05 12.14 -2.41
C VAL A 247 -0.93 11.31 -1.48
N VAL A 248 -0.98 11.70 -0.21
CA VAL A 248 -1.96 11.19 0.75
C VAL A 248 -2.68 12.37 1.38
N LEU A 249 -4.02 12.28 1.41
CA LEU A 249 -4.84 13.28 2.09
C LEU A 249 -5.68 12.59 3.17
N THR A 250 -5.86 13.27 4.30
CA THR A 250 -6.68 12.76 5.41
C THR A 250 -7.68 13.81 5.84
N ALA A 251 -8.95 13.42 5.96
CA ALA A 251 -10.05 14.28 6.38
C ALA A 251 -11.07 13.53 7.22
N THR A 252 -11.77 14.26 8.07
CA THR A 252 -12.87 13.73 8.89
C THR A 252 -14.21 14.10 8.25
N MET A 253 -15.20 13.17 8.37
CA MET A 253 -16.60 13.42 8.03
C MET A 253 -17.25 14.34 9.03
#